data_34fe25f135cdb5342ebe2e1d920561a8
#
_entry.id   34fe25f135cdb5342ebe2e1d920561a8
#
_cell.length_a   1.000
_cell.length_b   1.000
_cell.length_c   1.000
_cell.angle_alpha   90.00
_cell.angle_beta   90.00
_cell.angle_gamma   90.00
#
_symmetry.space_group_name_H-M   'P 1'
#
loop_
_entity.id
_entity.type
_entity.pdbx_description
1 polymer ?
#
loop_
_entity_poly.entity_id
_entity_poly.type
_entity_poly.pdbx_seq_one_letter_code
_entity_poly.pdbx_strand_id
1 'polypeptide(L)'
;MLKRLLRATLLAVVGLVLASPASAQSSLDKIKERGVLVVGTKADYKPFGFRDPNGAIVGFEPDLAKGIADKLGVKLQLEPVISSNRMQFLEQGKIDLMIATMSDKPDRRKIVGILEPSYYASGVNVLANKKANLKSWEQLKGQKVCAIQGAWYNKPVAEKYGAEIVAFKGQAEAETALQQGNCIGWVYDDTAFAERLADPNWAGFEMPLNTIMEEPWGIAVRLNERDGPWGQFVSKQIEEWHRTGKLIDLEKKWNIPASPFLKKMHEQYKAKS
;
A
#
# COMPACT_ATOMS: atom_id res chain seq x y z
N MET A 1 89.69 11.66 -25.56
CA MET A 1 88.50 11.13 -26.22
C MET A 1 87.36 11.10 -25.21
N LEU A 2 86.49 12.06 -25.29
CA LEU A 2 85.53 12.38 -24.22
C LEU A 2 84.15 11.88 -24.65
N LYS A 3 83.62 10.84 -23.96
CA LYS A 3 82.27 10.36 -24.23
C LYS A 3 81.28 11.13 -23.34
N ARG A 4 80.47 11.94 -23.96
CA ARG A 4 79.35 12.64 -23.31
C ARG A 4 78.15 11.68 -23.10
N LEU A 5 77.80 11.45 -21.87
CA LEU A 5 76.55 10.77 -21.46
C LEU A 5 75.39 11.80 -21.42
N LEU A 6 74.44 11.65 -22.31
CA LEU A 6 73.13 12.36 -22.25
C LEU A 6 72.22 11.60 -21.29
N ARG A 7 71.90 12.23 -20.20
CA ARG A 7 70.79 11.75 -19.30
C ARG A 7 69.48 12.35 -19.79
N ALA A 8 68.63 11.50 -20.32
CA ALA A 8 67.24 11.84 -20.61
C ALA A 8 66.38 11.63 -19.37
N THR A 9 65.88 12.72 -18.78
CA THR A 9 64.98 12.67 -17.65
C THR A 9 63.53 12.58 -18.17
N LEU A 10 62.92 11.42 -18.02
CA LEU A 10 61.54 11.17 -18.41
C LEU A 10 60.63 11.66 -17.27
N LEU A 11 59.92 12.78 -17.43
CA LEU A 11 58.91 13.27 -16.51
C LEU A 11 57.62 12.46 -16.76
N ALA A 12 57.33 11.53 -15.87
CA ALA A 12 56.04 10.85 -15.81
C ALA A 12 55.00 11.78 -15.14
N VAL A 13 54.15 12.41 -15.91
CA VAL A 13 52.97 13.13 -15.41
C VAL A 13 51.90 12.08 -15.05
N VAL A 14 51.83 11.74 -13.77
CA VAL A 14 50.71 10.93 -13.22
C VAL A 14 49.47 11.80 -13.16
N GLY A 15 48.61 11.71 -14.14
CA GLY A 15 47.29 12.32 -14.13
C GLY A 15 46.41 11.65 -13.06
N LEU A 16 46.21 12.32 -11.94
CA LEU A 16 45.26 11.92 -10.89
C LEU A 16 43.88 12.15 -11.43
N VAL A 17 43.25 11.11 -12.01
CA VAL A 17 41.82 11.12 -12.38
C VAL A 17 41.07 11.10 -11.06
N LEU A 18 40.58 12.25 -10.63
CA LEU A 18 39.59 12.38 -9.57
C LEU A 18 38.30 11.68 -10.03
N ALA A 19 38.17 10.41 -9.71
CA ALA A 19 36.91 9.69 -9.85
C ALA A 19 35.92 10.34 -8.87
N SER A 20 35.10 11.29 -9.35
CA SER A 20 33.95 11.78 -8.61
C SER A 20 33.10 10.56 -8.27
N PRO A 21 32.71 10.38 -7.00
CA PRO A 21 31.78 9.31 -6.66
C PRO A 21 30.52 9.52 -7.50
N ALA A 22 30.22 8.59 -8.41
CA ALA A 22 28.96 8.59 -9.12
C ALA A 22 27.86 8.49 -8.05
N SER A 23 27.25 9.61 -7.71
CA SER A 23 26.07 9.62 -6.86
C SER A 23 25.04 8.71 -7.51
N ALA A 24 24.69 7.63 -6.84
CA ALA A 24 23.69 6.71 -7.37
C ALA A 24 22.40 7.52 -7.65
N GLN A 25 22.01 7.58 -8.92
CA GLN A 25 20.86 8.34 -9.37
C GLN A 25 19.60 7.92 -8.58
N SER A 26 18.91 8.89 -7.99
CA SER A 26 17.72 8.62 -7.18
C SER A 26 16.58 8.01 -8.03
N SER A 27 15.68 7.26 -7.39
CA SER A 27 14.48 6.78 -8.10
C SER A 27 13.65 7.94 -8.65
N LEU A 28 13.62 9.08 -7.98
CA LEU A 28 12.94 10.29 -8.45
C LEU A 28 13.48 10.75 -9.82
N ASP A 29 14.81 10.79 -9.99
CA ASP A 29 15.43 11.21 -11.24
C ASP A 29 15.17 10.18 -12.35
N LYS A 30 15.29 8.88 -12.05
CA LYS A 30 15.00 7.79 -12.99
C LYS A 30 13.56 7.80 -13.47
N ILE A 31 12.59 8.09 -12.60
CA ILE A 31 11.17 8.21 -12.95
C ILE A 31 10.97 9.38 -13.90
N LYS A 32 11.56 10.55 -13.61
CA LYS A 32 11.47 11.74 -14.47
C LYS A 32 12.10 11.53 -15.84
N GLU A 33 13.28 10.93 -15.88
CA GLU A 33 14.00 10.62 -17.11
C GLU A 33 13.23 9.62 -17.97
N ARG A 34 12.70 8.56 -17.40
CA ARG A 34 11.87 7.56 -18.07
C ARG A 34 10.51 8.13 -18.52
N GLY A 35 10.04 9.20 -17.89
CA GLY A 35 8.74 9.82 -18.17
C GLY A 35 7.53 8.99 -17.74
N VAL A 36 7.72 7.98 -16.89
CA VAL A 36 6.66 7.06 -16.42
C VAL A 36 6.86 6.75 -14.94
N LEU A 37 5.79 6.85 -14.16
CA LEU A 37 5.69 6.37 -12.78
C LEU A 37 4.91 5.05 -12.78
N VAL A 38 5.52 3.96 -12.28
CA VAL A 38 4.88 2.65 -12.14
C VAL A 38 4.42 2.48 -10.70
N VAL A 39 3.11 2.40 -10.47
CA VAL A 39 2.52 2.29 -9.13
C VAL A 39 1.83 0.96 -8.95
N GLY A 40 2.26 0.20 -7.95
CA GLY A 40 1.56 -1.00 -7.49
C GLY A 40 0.32 -0.62 -6.68
N THR A 41 -0.85 -1.06 -7.14
CA THR A 41 -2.13 -0.81 -6.47
C THR A 41 -3.01 -2.05 -6.49
N LYS A 42 -3.99 -2.11 -5.59
CA LYS A 42 -5.00 -3.17 -5.62
C LYS A 42 -5.87 -3.04 -6.87
N ALA A 43 -6.34 -4.19 -7.38
CA ALA A 43 -7.28 -4.23 -8.51
C ALA A 43 -8.51 -5.08 -8.20
N ASP A 44 -8.66 -5.47 -6.93
CA ASP A 44 -9.73 -6.35 -6.40
C ASP A 44 -10.36 -5.78 -5.13
N TYR A 45 -10.03 -4.54 -4.73
CA TYR A 45 -10.48 -3.94 -3.48
C TYR A 45 -11.29 -2.66 -3.71
N LYS A 46 -12.55 -2.80 -4.10
CA LYS A 46 -13.47 -1.66 -4.26
C LYS A 46 -13.85 -1.08 -2.88
N PRO A 47 -13.87 0.26 -2.72
CA PRO A 47 -13.61 1.27 -3.75
C PRO A 47 -12.15 1.80 -3.74
N PHE A 48 -11.21 1.17 -3.02
CA PHE A 48 -9.83 1.66 -2.91
C PHE A 48 -9.01 1.45 -4.18
N GLY A 49 -9.04 0.25 -4.77
CA GLY A 49 -8.40 -0.06 -6.04
C GLY A 49 -9.05 -1.29 -6.67
N PHE A 50 -9.73 -1.13 -7.79
CA PHE A 50 -10.51 -2.19 -8.44
C PHE A 50 -10.59 -1.98 -9.95
N ARG A 51 -11.00 -3.02 -10.67
CA ARG A 51 -11.28 -2.90 -12.10
C ARG A 51 -12.71 -2.43 -12.33
N ASP A 52 -12.84 -1.40 -13.17
CA ASP A 52 -14.13 -0.96 -13.68
C ASP A 52 -14.67 -1.94 -14.76
N PRO A 53 -15.90 -1.75 -15.26
CA PRO A 53 -16.47 -2.61 -16.33
C PRO A 53 -15.65 -2.65 -17.63
N ASN A 54 -14.79 -1.64 -17.88
CA ASN A 54 -13.91 -1.57 -19.04
C ASN A 54 -12.53 -2.24 -18.77
N GLY A 55 -12.33 -2.76 -17.56
CA GLY A 55 -11.07 -3.40 -17.13
C GLY A 55 -10.00 -2.43 -16.63
N ALA A 56 -10.25 -1.11 -16.64
CA ALA A 56 -9.32 -0.12 -16.11
C ALA A 56 -9.24 -0.20 -14.58
N ILE A 57 -8.04 -0.01 -14.04
CA ILE A 57 -7.87 0.04 -12.58
C ILE A 57 -8.22 1.46 -12.12
N VAL A 58 -9.23 1.57 -11.27
CA VAL A 58 -9.76 2.82 -10.75
C VAL A 58 -9.97 2.73 -9.24
N GLY A 59 -10.18 3.87 -8.56
CA GLY A 59 -10.45 3.91 -7.13
C GLY A 59 -9.72 5.04 -6.41
N PHE A 60 -9.86 5.04 -5.11
CA PHE A 60 -9.24 6.00 -4.21
C PHE A 60 -7.71 6.04 -4.38
N GLU A 61 -7.05 4.89 -4.38
CA GLU A 61 -5.59 4.76 -4.49
C GLU A 61 -5.06 5.07 -5.90
N PRO A 62 -5.70 4.62 -7.00
CA PRO A 62 -5.38 5.08 -8.35
C PRO A 62 -5.45 6.60 -8.52
N ASP A 63 -6.42 7.28 -7.88
CA ASP A 63 -6.49 8.75 -7.91
C ASP A 63 -5.30 9.39 -7.17
N LEU A 64 -4.84 8.82 -6.06
CA LEU A 64 -3.63 9.27 -5.37
C LEU A 64 -2.39 9.08 -6.25
N ALA A 65 -2.26 7.92 -6.88
CA ALA A 65 -1.18 7.62 -7.81
C ALA A 65 -1.15 8.62 -8.98
N LYS A 66 -2.33 8.94 -9.53
CA LYS A 66 -2.46 9.93 -10.57
C LYS A 66 -2.01 11.32 -10.12
N GLY A 67 -2.38 11.73 -8.92
CA GLY A 67 -1.96 13.02 -8.35
C GLY A 67 -0.43 13.13 -8.22
N ILE A 68 0.26 12.04 -7.87
CA ILE A 68 1.73 12.00 -7.82
C ILE A 68 2.33 12.10 -9.24
N ALA A 69 1.82 11.32 -10.19
CA ALA A 69 2.31 11.33 -11.57
C ALA A 69 2.12 12.71 -12.22
N ASP A 70 0.96 13.33 -12.04
CA ASP A 70 0.67 14.68 -12.54
C ASP A 70 1.64 15.72 -11.96
N LYS A 71 1.94 15.64 -10.66
CA LYS A 71 2.88 16.57 -10.01
C LYS A 71 4.33 16.38 -10.48
N LEU A 72 4.68 15.18 -10.92
CA LEU A 72 5.98 14.88 -11.53
C LEU A 72 6.03 15.24 -13.03
N GLY A 73 4.89 15.47 -13.68
CA GLY A 73 4.79 15.67 -15.13
C GLY A 73 5.09 14.41 -15.94
N VAL A 74 4.79 13.22 -15.40
CA VAL A 74 5.05 11.92 -16.04
C VAL A 74 3.77 11.13 -16.27
N LYS A 75 3.82 10.12 -17.14
CA LYS A 75 2.71 9.19 -17.34
C LYS A 75 2.56 8.26 -16.14
N LEU A 76 1.33 7.90 -15.80
CA LEU A 76 1.03 6.87 -14.81
C LEU A 76 0.87 5.51 -15.48
N GLN A 77 1.53 4.49 -14.93
CA GLN A 77 1.27 3.08 -15.20
C GLN A 77 0.87 2.41 -13.88
N LEU A 78 -0.30 1.78 -13.85
CA LEU A 78 -0.77 1.00 -12.71
C LEU A 78 -0.43 -0.47 -12.89
N GLU A 79 0.22 -1.05 -11.89
CA GLU A 79 0.55 -2.47 -11.83
C GLU A 79 -0.33 -3.15 -10.77
N PRO A 80 -1.17 -4.14 -11.13
CA PRO A 80 -2.02 -4.81 -10.16
C PRO A 80 -1.18 -5.67 -9.21
N VAL A 81 -1.37 -5.46 -7.91
CA VAL A 81 -0.72 -6.24 -6.86
C VAL A 81 -1.74 -6.82 -5.90
N ILE A 82 -1.36 -7.92 -5.24
CA ILE A 82 -2.13 -8.55 -4.15
C ILE A 82 -1.38 -8.40 -2.82
N SER A 83 -2.04 -8.64 -1.71
CA SER A 83 -1.46 -8.43 -0.38
C SER A 83 -0.19 -9.26 -0.13
N SER A 84 -0.06 -10.43 -0.75
CA SER A 84 1.09 -11.32 -0.59
C SER A 84 2.30 -10.98 -1.46
N ASN A 85 2.15 -10.25 -2.59
CA ASN A 85 3.26 -9.97 -3.52
C ASN A 85 3.70 -8.51 -3.58
N ARG A 86 2.89 -7.56 -3.07
CA ARG A 86 3.11 -6.10 -3.24
C ARG A 86 4.47 -5.62 -2.74
N MET A 87 4.96 -6.12 -1.60
CA MET A 87 6.28 -5.75 -1.08
C MET A 87 7.40 -6.28 -1.97
N GLN A 88 7.31 -7.55 -2.39
CA GLN A 88 8.29 -8.15 -3.29
C GLN A 88 8.38 -7.42 -4.65
N PHE A 89 7.26 -6.96 -5.20
CA PHE A 89 7.26 -6.18 -6.45
C PHE A 89 8.03 -4.87 -6.29
N LEU A 90 7.89 -4.22 -5.13
CA LEU A 90 8.63 -3.00 -4.81
C LEU A 90 10.13 -3.27 -4.63
N GLU A 91 10.52 -4.32 -3.88
CA GLU A 91 11.92 -4.73 -3.68
C GLU A 91 12.60 -5.07 -5.01
N GLN A 92 11.90 -5.79 -5.91
CA GLN A 92 12.41 -6.16 -7.23
C GLN A 92 12.42 -5.00 -8.23
N GLY A 93 11.93 -3.81 -7.87
CA GLY A 93 11.87 -2.66 -8.77
C GLY A 93 10.86 -2.83 -9.92
N LYS A 94 9.90 -3.74 -9.81
CA LYS A 94 8.78 -3.87 -10.76
C LYS A 94 7.82 -2.69 -10.66
N ILE A 95 7.75 -2.07 -9.50
CA ILE A 95 7.01 -0.84 -9.20
C ILE A 95 7.93 0.16 -8.52
N ASP A 96 7.70 1.45 -8.76
CA ASP A 96 8.45 2.55 -8.15
C ASP A 96 7.84 2.98 -6.81
N LEU A 97 6.53 2.78 -6.69
CA LEU A 97 5.71 3.20 -5.56
C LEU A 97 4.63 2.15 -5.30
N MET A 98 4.30 1.95 -4.04
CA MET A 98 3.19 1.08 -3.63
C MET A 98 2.14 1.88 -2.88
N ILE A 99 0.91 1.92 -3.42
CA ILE A 99 -0.30 2.44 -2.77
C ILE A 99 -1.34 1.34 -2.87
N ALA A 100 -1.41 0.46 -1.85
CA ALA A 100 -2.12 -0.81 -1.95
C ALA A 100 -2.64 -1.31 -0.60
N THR A 101 -3.39 -0.49 0.14
CA THR A 101 -4.05 -0.83 1.42
C THR A 101 -3.13 -1.54 2.40
N MET A 102 -1.89 -1.06 2.54
CA MET A 102 -0.90 -1.75 3.37
C MET A 102 -0.83 -1.16 4.76
N SER A 103 -1.26 -1.94 5.76
CA SER A 103 -1.08 -1.56 7.18
C SER A 103 0.39 -1.36 7.51
N ASP A 104 0.67 -0.28 8.22
CA ASP A 104 1.99 0.08 8.70
C ASP A 104 2.36 -0.76 9.92
N LYS A 105 3.27 -1.72 9.71
CA LYS A 105 3.71 -2.66 10.76
C LYS A 105 5.23 -2.67 10.86
N PRO A 106 5.78 -2.83 12.10
CA PRO A 106 7.23 -2.81 12.31
C PRO A 106 8.01 -3.84 11.50
N ASP A 107 7.45 -5.02 11.27
CA ASP A 107 8.05 -6.08 10.44
C ASP A 107 8.09 -5.68 8.96
N ARG A 108 7.06 -5.02 8.45
CA ARG A 108 7.01 -4.51 7.07
C ARG A 108 7.98 -3.35 6.84
N ARG A 109 8.15 -2.48 7.84
CA ARG A 109 9.14 -1.37 7.81
C ARG A 109 10.59 -1.86 7.71
N LYS A 110 10.86 -3.13 8.02
CA LYS A 110 12.19 -3.76 7.82
C LYS A 110 12.41 -4.21 6.36
N ILE A 111 11.34 -4.33 5.57
CA ILE A 111 11.38 -4.85 4.20
C ILE A 111 11.25 -3.71 3.19
N VAL A 112 10.31 -2.79 3.42
CA VAL A 112 10.03 -1.67 2.53
C VAL A 112 10.03 -0.34 3.30
N GLY A 113 10.31 0.75 2.60
CA GLY A 113 10.30 2.10 3.15
C GLY A 113 8.87 2.64 3.24
N ILE A 114 8.16 2.33 4.33
CA ILE A 114 6.84 2.91 4.60
C ILE A 114 7.00 4.37 4.96
N LEU A 115 6.27 5.23 4.25
CA LEU A 115 6.34 6.68 4.35
C LEU A 115 5.35 7.21 5.38
N GLU A 116 5.67 8.37 5.91
CA GLU A 116 4.83 9.13 6.83
C GLU A 116 4.44 10.49 6.21
N PRO A 117 3.25 10.98 6.57
CA PRO A 117 2.23 10.33 7.38
C PRO A 117 1.51 9.20 6.63
N SER A 118 0.81 8.32 7.36
CA SER A 118 -0.09 7.33 6.75
C SER A 118 -1.24 8.04 6.03
N TYR A 119 -1.67 7.48 4.89
CA TYR A 119 -2.72 8.12 4.07
C TYR A 119 -4.14 7.68 4.42
N TYR A 120 -4.31 6.59 5.15
CA TYR A 120 -5.61 6.03 5.57
C TYR A 120 -5.45 5.16 6.82
N ALA A 121 -6.55 4.61 7.33
CA ALA A 121 -6.55 3.58 8.36
C ALA A 121 -7.78 2.67 8.21
N SER A 122 -7.67 1.42 8.65
CA SER A 122 -8.77 0.45 8.72
C SER A 122 -8.56 -0.49 9.88
N GLY A 123 -9.65 -0.93 10.46
CA GLY A 123 -9.64 -2.00 11.45
C GLY A 123 -9.94 -3.37 10.83
N VAL A 124 -10.02 -4.38 11.67
CA VAL A 124 -10.32 -5.76 11.30
C VAL A 124 -11.72 -6.12 11.76
N ASN A 125 -12.52 -6.70 10.87
CA ASN A 125 -13.85 -7.20 11.22
C ASN A 125 -14.15 -8.51 10.48
N VAL A 126 -15.37 -9.02 10.69
CA VAL A 126 -15.87 -10.26 10.08
C VAL A 126 -17.12 -9.93 9.27
N LEU A 127 -17.13 -10.28 7.99
CA LEU A 127 -18.35 -10.39 7.20
C LEU A 127 -18.86 -11.82 7.33
N ALA A 128 -20.08 -11.99 7.80
CA ALA A 128 -20.69 -13.29 8.02
C ALA A 128 -22.13 -13.37 7.54
N ASN A 129 -22.58 -14.56 7.19
CA ASN A 129 -24.00 -14.77 6.93
C ASN A 129 -24.79 -14.55 8.24
N LYS A 130 -25.90 -13.83 8.19
CA LYS A 130 -26.78 -13.57 9.35
C LYS A 130 -27.21 -14.84 10.07
N LYS A 131 -27.36 -15.94 9.34
CA LYS A 131 -27.70 -17.25 9.92
C LYS A 131 -26.63 -17.81 10.85
N ALA A 132 -25.36 -17.37 10.70
CA ALA A 132 -24.27 -17.77 11.61
C ALA A 132 -24.45 -17.20 13.02
N ASN A 133 -25.26 -16.13 13.17
CA ASN A 133 -25.62 -15.49 14.42
C ASN A 133 -24.41 -15.23 15.34
N LEU A 134 -23.30 -14.76 14.75
CA LEU A 134 -22.10 -14.42 15.51
C LEU A 134 -22.36 -13.21 16.41
N LYS A 135 -21.93 -13.30 17.68
CA LYS A 135 -22.09 -12.25 18.68
C LYS A 135 -20.76 -11.84 19.32
N SER A 136 -19.72 -12.64 19.17
CA SER A 136 -18.39 -12.34 19.68
C SER A 136 -17.30 -13.00 18.84
N TRP A 137 -16.09 -12.48 18.94
CA TRP A 137 -14.91 -13.02 18.28
C TRP A 137 -14.55 -14.44 18.77
N GLU A 138 -14.86 -14.77 20.02
CA GLU A 138 -14.58 -16.07 20.63
C GLU A 138 -15.37 -17.23 19.98
N GLN A 139 -16.49 -16.90 19.33
CA GLN A 139 -17.29 -17.89 18.59
C GLN A 139 -16.61 -18.36 17.29
N LEU A 140 -15.50 -17.75 16.89
CA LEU A 140 -14.68 -18.23 15.77
C LEU A 140 -13.80 -19.43 16.15
N LYS A 141 -13.74 -19.82 17.43
CA LYS A 141 -12.90 -20.94 17.89
C LYS A 141 -13.28 -22.25 17.20
N GLY A 142 -12.29 -22.87 16.53
CA GLY A 142 -12.47 -24.10 15.77
C GLY A 142 -13.32 -23.97 14.52
N GLN A 143 -13.66 -22.73 14.10
CA GLN A 143 -14.43 -22.48 12.89
C GLN A 143 -13.50 -22.11 11.73
N LYS A 144 -13.83 -22.59 10.52
CA LYS A 144 -13.17 -22.13 9.29
C LYS A 144 -13.53 -20.69 8.99
N VAL A 145 -12.53 -19.85 8.89
CA VAL A 145 -12.67 -18.42 8.62
C VAL A 145 -11.91 -18.07 7.34
N CYS A 146 -12.63 -17.57 6.34
CA CYS A 146 -12.05 -17.08 5.10
C CYS A 146 -11.17 -15.85 5.39
N ALA A 147 -10.04 -15.75 4.72
CA ALA A 147 -9.10 -14.65 4.87
C ALA A 147 -8.30 -14.41 3.58
N ILE A 148 -7.50 -13.36 3.54
CA ILE A 148 -6.64 -13.03 2.39
C ILE A 148 -5.17 -13.32 2.73
N GLN A 149 -4.46 -14.00 1.84
CA GLN A 149 -3.02 -14.26 1.97
C GLN A 149 -2.25 -12.93 2.08
N GLY A 150 -1.33 -12.85 3.04
CA GLY A 150 -0.54 -11.65 3.30
C GLY A 150 -1.26 -10.58 4.14
N ALA A 151 -2.48 -10.82 4.61
CA ALA A 151 -3.12 -10.02 5.65
C ALA A 151 -2.44 -10.29 7.00
N TRP A 152 -2.02 -9.21 7.68
CA TRP A 152 -1.21 -9.32 8.90
C TRP A 152 -1.98 -9.89 10.09
N TYR A 153 -3.28 -9.66 10.11
CA TYR A 153 -4.16 -10.09 11.21
C TYR A 153 -4.58 -11.55 11.16
N ASN A 154 -4.28 -12.29 10.09
CA ASN A 154 -4.61 -13.71 10.02
C ASN A 154 -4.03 -14.49 11.20
N LYS A 155 -2.74 -14.29 11.50
CA LYS A 155 -2.07 -14.93 12.62
C LYS A 155 -2.64 -14.48 13.97
N PRO A 156 -2.76 -13.17 14.28
CA PRO A 156 -3.41 -12.72 15.52
C PRO A 156 -4.83 -13.26 15.73
N VAL A 157 -5.64 -13.32 14.67
CA VAL A 157 -7.02 -13.85 14.77
C VAL A 157 -7.00 -15.36 15.08
N ALA A 158 -6.15 -16.12 14.40
CA ALA A 158 -5.99 -17.55 14.69
C ALA A 158 -5.51 -17.79 16.12
N GLU A 159 -4.48 -17.09 16.57
CA GLU A 159 -3.88 -17.29 17.90
C GLU A 159 -4.80 -16.84 19.04
N LYS A 160 -5.44 -15.68 18.91
CA LYS A 160 -6.24 -15.09 19.97
C LYS A 160 -7.63 -15.72 20.08
N TYR A 161 -8.26 -16.04 18.94
CA TYR A 161 -9.65 -16.49 18.90
C TYR A 161 -9.78 -17.95 18.48
N GLY A 162 -8.67 -18.64 18.18
CA GLY A 162 -8.68 -20.07 17.80
C GLY A 162 -9.35 -20.34 16.46
N ALA A 163 -9.42 -19.35 15.54
CA ALA A 163 -10.01 -19.50 14.23
C ALA A 163 -9.13 -20.35 13.31
N GLU A 164 -9.73 -21.21 12.50
CA GLU A 164 -9.05 -21.97 11.45
C GLU A 164 -9.02 -21.11 10.17
N ILE A 165 -7.89 -20.45 9.89
CA ILE A 165 -7.74 -19.53 8.78
C ILE A 165 -7.64 -20.28 7.45
N VAL A 166 -8.57 -20.00 6.53
CA VAL A 166 -8.55 -20.46 5.13
C VAL A 166 -8.25 -19.23 4.26
N ALA A 167 -6.98 -19.08 3.87
CA ALA A 167 -6.50 -17.87 3.19
C ALA A 167 -6.50 -18.03 1.66
N PHE A 168 -7.18 -17.11 0.96
CA PHE A 168 -7.30 -17.02 -0.50
C PHE A 168 -6.36 -15.94 -1.05
N LYS A 169 -6.02 -16.01 -2.36
CA LYS A 169 -5.15 -15.03 -3.00
C LYS A 169 -5.82 -13.67 -3.15
N GLY A 170 -7.08 -13.63 -3.56
CA GLY A 170 -7.86 -12.44 -3.82
C GLY A 170 -9.20 -12.45 -3.12
N GLN A 171 -9.88 -11.31 -3.17
CA GLN A 171 -11.16 -11.13 -2.48
C GLN A 171 -12.28 -11.95 -3.16
N ALA A 172 -12.27 -12.07 -4.49
CA ALA A 172 -13.31 -12.81 -5.23
C ALA A 172 -13.41 -14.28 -4.79
N GLU A 173 -12.26 -14.93 -4.54
CA GLU A 173 -12.26 -16.32 -4.06
C GLU A 173 -12.77 -16.42 -2.62
N ALA A 174 -12.39 -15.47 -1.74
CA ALA A 174 -12.88 -15.43 -0.37
C ALA A 174 -14.39 -15.17 -0.30
N GLU A 175 -14.91 -14.26 -1.13
CA GLU A 175 -16.33 -13.98 -1.28
C GLU A 175 -17.11 -15.21 -1.73
N THR A 176 -16.63 -15.87 -2.79
CA THR A 176 -17.25 -17.09 -3.31
C THR A 176 -17.29 -18.17 -2.23
N ALA A 177 -16.19 -18.39 -1.52
CA ALA A 177 -16.13 -19.38 -0.45
C ALA A 177 -17.08 -19.06 0.71
N LEU A 178 -17.20 -17.78 1.09
CA LEU A 178 -18.13 -17.33 2.12
C LEU A 178 -19.59 -17.54 1.67
N GLN A 179 -19.95 -17.15 0.44
CA GLN A 179 -21.30 -17.30 -0.10
C GLN A 179 -21.71 -18.77 -0.23
N GLN A 180 -20.77 -19.66 -0.53
CA GLN A 180 -20.97 -21.11 -0.59
C GLN A 180 -21.03 -21.78 0.81
N GLY A 181 -20.80 -21.02 1.89
CA GLY A 181 -20.80 -21.55 3.25
C GLY A 181 -19.56 -22.36 3.61
N ASN A 182 -18.46 -22.24 2.85
CA ASN A 182 -17.19 -22.93 3.14
C ASN A 182 -16.47 -22.34 4.37
N CYS A 183 -16.86 -21.13 4.79
CA CYS A 183 -16.37 -20.43 5.99
C CYS A 183 -17.55 -19.85 6.75
N ILE A 184 -17.45 -19.79 8.09
CA ILE A 184 -18.48 -19.16 8.93
C ILE A 184 -18.52 -17.63 8.74
N GLY A 185 -17.37 -17.05 8.39
CA GLY A 185 -17.19 -15.63 8.14
C GLY A 185 -15.90 -15.38 7.35
N TRP A 186 -15.78 -14.16 6.83
CA TRP A 186 -14.56 -13.67 6.19
C TRP A 186 -13.98 -12.56 7.03
N VAL A 187 -12.76 -12.79 7.56
CA VAL A 187 -11.99 -11.78 8.31
C VAL A 187 -11.17 -10.95 7.34
N TYR A 188 -11.42 -9.65 7.33
CA TYR A 188 -10.68 -8.69 6.51
C TYR A 188 -10.78 -7.26 7.07
N ASP A 189 -10.24 -6.29 6.33
CA ASP A 189 -10.40 -4.87 6.64
C ASP A 189 -11.89 -4.49 6.66
N ASP A 190 -12.34 -3.81 7.71
CA ASP A 190 -13.74 -3.40 7.85
C ASP A 190 -14.21 -2.49 6.71
N THR A 191 -13.30 -1.67 6.19
CA THR A 191 -13.53 -0.79 5.02
C THR A 191 -13.87 -1.56 3.74
N ALA A 192 -13.45 -2.83 3.63
CA ALA A 192 -13.78 -3.68 2.48
C ALA A 192 -15.26 -4.10 2.48
N PHE A 193 -15.92 -4.11 3.63
CA PHE A 193 -17.27 -4.63 3.78
C PHE A 193 -18.37 -3.58 3.54
N ALA A 194 -18.06 -2.30 3.68
CA ALA A 194 -19.04 -1.23 3.56
C ALA A 194 -19.78 -1.24 2.21
N GLU A 195 -19.04 -1.40 1.12
CA GLU A 195 -19.62 -1.43 -0.23
C GLU A 195 -20.46 -2.69 -0.46
N ARG A 196 -20.00 -3.85 0.04
CA ARG A 196 -20.74 -5.12 -0.05
C ARG A 196 -22.04 -5.07 0.72
N LEU A 197 -22.03 -4.51 1.92
CA LEU A 197 -23.23 -4.38 2.74
C LEU A 197 -24.26 -3.39 2.15
N ALA A 198 -23.85 -2.52 1.23
CA ALA A 198 -24.73 -1.66 0.45
C ALA A 198 -25.32 -2.36 -0.81
N ASP A 199 -24.76 -3.50 -1.23
CA ASP A 199 -25.22 -4.26 -2.39
C ASP A 199 -26.34 -5.25 -1.99
N PRO A 200 -27.53 -5.23 -2.64
CA PRO A 200 -28.62 -6.17 -2.39
C PRO A 200 -28.23 -7.65 -2.47
N ASN A 201 -27.22 -8.00 -3.29
CA ASN A 201 -26.73 -9.38 -3.38
C ASN A 201 -26.11 -9.89 -2.07
N TRP A 202 -25.77 -8.99 -1.16
CA TRP A 202 -25.24 -9.28 0.16
C TRP A 202 -26.24 -9.09 1.31
N ALA A 203 -27.55 -8.93 1.00
CA ALA A 203 -28.59 -8.68 2.01
C ALA A 203 -28.67 -9.76 3.11
N GLY A 204 -28.20 -10.98 2.82
CA GLY A 204 -28.10 -12.09 3.78
C GLY A 204 -26.89 -12.03 4.71
N PHE A 205 -26.00 -11.05 4.54
CA PHE A 205 -24.75 -10.92 5.27
C PHE A 205 -24.76 -9.69 6.19
N GLU A 206 -23.88 -9.69 7.16
CA GLU A 206 -23.71 -8.58 8.11
C GLU A 206 -22.26 -8.54 8.63
N MET A 207 -21.89 -7.42 9.20
CA MET A 207 -20.67 -7.23 9.98
C MET A 207 -21.09 -7.20 11.46
N PRO A 208 -21.20 -8.37 12.14
CA PRO A 208 -21.91 -8.48 13.41
C PRO A 208 -21.06 -8.12 14.63
N LEU A 209 -19.75 -8.00 14.43
CA LEU A 209 -18.81 -7.81 15.54
C LEU A 209 -18.27 -6.37 15.58
N ASN A 210 -17.71 -5.99 16.72
CA ASN A 210 -16.97 -4.74 16.81
C ASN A 210 -15.65 -4.84 16.04
N THR A 211 -15.30 -3.78 15.31
CA THR A 211 -13.98 -3.63 14.68
C THR A 211 -12.88 -3.65 15.73
N ILE A 212 -11.82 -4.38 15.44
CA ILE A 212 -10.64 -4.50 16.31
C ILE A 212 -9.38 -4.16 15.52
N MET A 213 -8.26 -3.94 16.24
CA MET A 213 -6.92 -3.81 15.64
C MET A 213 -6.88 -2.79 14.49
N GLU A 214 -7.39 -1.57 14.73
CA GLU A 214 -7.26 -0.48 13.77
C GLU A 214 -5.78 -0.15 13.54
N GLU A 215 -5.36 -0.13 12.27
CA GLU A 215 -4.00 0.16 11.87
C GLU A 215 -3.96 1.17 10.72
N PRO A 216 -3.05 2.15 10.77
CA PRO A 216 -2.87 3.07 9.67
C PRO A 216 -2.30 2.36 8.42
N TRP A 217 -2.64 2.87 7.23
CA TRP A 217 -2.11 2.41 5.95
C TRP A 217 -1.05 3.37 5.42
N GLY A 218 0.10 2.81 5.04
CA GLY A 218 1.22 3.56 4.51
C GLY A 218 1.42 3.37 3.01
N ILE A 219 1.84 4.45 2.34
CA ILE A 219 2.46 4.39 1.01
C ILE A 219 3.90 3.92 1.21
N ALA A 220 4.43 3.11 0.30
CA ALA A 220 5.79 2.64 0.44
C ALA A 220 6.62 2.79 -0.84
N VAL A 221 7.91 3.01 -0.62
CA VAL A 221 9.00 2.99 -1.59
C VAL A 221 9.98 1.87 -1.24
N ARG A 222 10.99 1.60 -2.05
CA ARG A 222 12.07 0.69 -1.64
C ARG A 222 12.70 1.17 -0.32
N LEU A 223 13.16 0.22 0.51
CA LEU A 223 13.65 0.53 1.85
C LEU A 223 14.74 1.62 1.87
N ASN A 224 15.69 1.54 0.95
CA ASN A 224 16.79 2.50 0.81
C ASN A 224 16.38 3.87 0.23
N GLU A 225 15.15 4.00 -0.27
CA GLU A 225 14.61 5.25 -0.82
C GLU A 225 13.74 6.03 0.20
N ARG A 226 13.45 5.44 1.36
CA ARG A 226 12.54 6.03 2.35
C ARG A 226 12.95 7.44 2.75
N ASP A 227 14.22 7.61 3.11
CA ASP A 227 14.77 8.87 3.60
C ASP A 227 15.44 9.69 2.47
N GLY A 228 15.44 9.14 1.23
CA GLY A 228 15.98 9.76 0.03
C GLY A 228 15.01 10.74 -0.65
N PRO A 229 15.44 11.35 -1.77
CA PRO A 229 14.64 12.36 -2.48
C PRO A 229 13.26 11.87 -2.90
N TRP A 230 13.14 10.58 -3.27
CA TRP A 230 11.86 9.99 -3.69
C TRP A 230 10.89 9.85 -2.51
N GLY A 231 11.33 9.25 -1.40
CA GLY A 231 10.52 9.12 -0.21
C GLY A 231 10.08 10.48 0.35
N GLN A 232 10.99 11.44 0.43
CA GLN A 232 10.69 12.80 0.89
C GLN A 232 9.68 13.51 -0.01
N PHE A 233 9.77 13.35 -1.34
CA PHE A 233 8.80 13.92 -2.28
C PHE A 233 7.40 13.36 -2.02
N VAL A 234 7.28 12.03 -1.89
CA VAL A 234 5.97 11.39 -1.65
C VAL A 234 5.43 11.74 -0.27
N SER A 235 6.25 11.74 0.78
CA SER A 235 5.84 12.13 2.13
C SER A 235 5.25 13.56 2.17
N LYS A 236 5.92 14.52 1.53
CA LYS A 236 5.39 15.90 1.41
C LYS A 236 4.06 15.93 0.66
N GLN A 237 3.87 15.04 -0.32
CA GLN A 237 2.61 14.96 -1.04
C GLN A 237 1.48 14.42 -0.14
N ILE A 238 1.76 13.42 0.72
CA ILE A 238 0.77 12.91 1.67
C ILE A 238 0.41 13.97 2.71
N GLU A 239 1.40 14.71 3.24
CA GLU A 239 1.17 15.86 4.13
C GLU A 239 0.25 16.90 3.50
N GLU A 240 0.50 17.25 2.23
CA GLU A 240 -0.32 18.18 1.47
C GLU A 240 -1.76 17.68 1.29
N TRP A 241 -1.95 16.40 1.03
CA TRP A 241 -3.29 15.81 0.93
C TRP A 241 -4.06 15.90 2.26
N HIS A 242 -3.40 15.65 3.39
CA HIS A 242 -4.02 15.86 4.71
C HIS A 242 -4.33 17.32 4.94
N ARG A 243 -3.37 18.22 4.67
CA ARG A 243 -3.51 19.64 4.89
C ARG A 243 -4.68 20.25 4.09
N THR A 244 -4.81 19.86 2.83
CA THR A 244 -5.85 20.40 1.92
C THR A 244 -7.21 19.71 2.04
N GLY A 245 -7.31 18.58 2.76
CA GLY A 245 -8.52 17.77 2.82
C GLY A 245 -8.75 16.88 1.59
N LYS A 246 -7.78 16.77 0.69
CA LYS A 246 -7.88 15.98 -0.55
C LYS A 246 -8.32 14.54 -0.30
N LEU A 247 -7.85 13.91 0.78
CA LEU A 247 -8.22 12.54 1.13
C LEU A 247 -9.70 12.42 1.51
N ILE A 248 -10.24 13.42 2.22
CA ILE A 248 -11.67 13.50 2.56
C ILE A 248 -12.52 13.70 1.29
N ASP A 249 -12.05 14.49 0.33
CA ASP A 249 -12.76 14.69 -0.94
C ASP A 249 -12.76 13.41 -1.79
N LEU A 250 -11.69 12.62 -1.73
CA LEU A 250 -11.65 11.31 -2.38
C LEU A 250 -12.59 10.29 -1.72
N GLU A 251 -12.74 10.31 -0.38
CA GLU A 251 -13.78 9.49 0.30
C GLU A 251 -15.17 9.81 -0.26
N LYS A 252 -15.51 11.10 -0.36
CA LYS A 252 -16.79 11.54 -0.93
C LYS A 252 -16.95 11.09 -2.39
N LYS A 253 -15.91 11.29 -3.21
CA LYS A 253 -15.90 10.89 -4.63
C LYS A 253 -16.20 9.40 -4.80
N TRP A 254 -15.62 8.57 -3.94
CA TRP A 254 -15.75 7.12 -4.04
C TRP A 254 -16.82 6.51 -3.12
N ASN A 255 -17.68 7.34 -2.52
CA ASN A 255 -18.75 6.94 -1.59
C ASN A 255 -18.22 6.06 -0.43
N ILE A 256 -17.01 6.35 0.05
CA ILE A 256 -16.45 5.70 1.23
C ILE A 256 -17.04 6.38 2.47
N PRO A 257 -17.49 5.63 3.48
CA PRO A 257 -17.92 6.22 4.75
C PRO A 257 -16.81 7.08 5.37
N ALA A 258 -17.19 8.24 5.92
CA ALA A 258 -16.24 9.19 6.47
C ALA A 258 -15.37 8.56 7.58
N SER A 259 -14.06 8.60 7.40
CA SER A 259 -13.07 8.04 8.32
C SER A 259 -12.78 9.02 9.47
N PRO A 260 -12.93 8.60 10.74
CA PRO A 260 -12.44 9.38 11.88
C PRO A 260 -10.94 9.67 11.78
N PHE A 261 -10.16 8.74 11.24
CA PHE A 261 -8.73 8.91 11.02
C PHE A 261 -8.45 10.10 10.10
N LEU A 262 -9.09 10.17 8.92
CA LEU A 262 -8.85 11.27 7.98
C LEU A 262 -9.29 12.63 8.56
N LYS A 263 -10.41 12.68 9.28
CA LYS A 263 -10.85 13.89 9.96
C LYS A 263 -9.80 14.38 10.95
N LYS A 264 -9.31 13.48 11.82
CA LYS A 264 -8.25 13.78 12.80
C LYS A 264 -6.98 14.29 12.14
N MET A 265 -6.52 13.59 11.10
CA MET A 265 -5.29 13.95 10.37
C MET A 265 -5.43 15.29 9.66
N HIS A 266 -6.57 15.56 9.01
CA HIS A 266 -6.82 16.85 8.37
C HIS A 266 -6.72 18.01 9.37
N GLU A 267 -7.38 17.91 10.52
CA GLU A 267 -7.30 18.94 11.56
C GLU A 267 -5.86 19.15 12.07
N GLN A 268 -5.12 18.04 12.27
CA GLN A 268 -3.74 18.09 12.72
C GLN A 268 -2.81 18.79 11.70
N TYR A 269 -2.97 18.51 10.40
CA TYR A 269 -2.08 19.06 9.36
C TYR A 269 -2.50 20.46 8.90
N LYS A 270 -3.78 20.79 8.95
CA LYS A 270 -4.28 22.15 8.70
C LYS A 270 -3.74 23.16 9.71
N ALA A 271 -3.55 22.77 10.97
CA ALA A 271 -3.00 23.64 12.02
C ALA A 271 -1.48 23.89 11.89
N LYS A 272 -0.77 23.13 11.04
CA LYS A 272 0.68 23.30 10.81
C LYS A 272 1.02 24.27 9.67
N SER A 273 0.02 24.94 9.11
CA SER A 273 0.16 25.88 7.96
C SER A 273 0.54 27.27 8.42
#